data_2bdd62df310378b53c2bee129a164e0d
#
_entry.id   2bdd62df310378b53c2bee129a164e0d
#
_cell.length_a   1.000
_cell.length_b   1.000
_cell.length_c   1.000
_cell.angle_alpha   90.00
_cell.angle_beta   90.00
_cell.angle_gamma   90.00
#
_symmetry.space_group_name_H-M   'P 1'
#
loop_
_entity.id
_entity.type
_entity.pdbx_description
1 polymer ?
#
loop_
_entity_poly.entity_id
_entity_poly.type
_entity_poly.pdbx_seq_one_letter_code
_entity_poly.pdbx_strand_id
1 'polypeptide(L)'
;SFVMTATPISMYLHQGYSLTDTKWVIQSHIAAMYLPSLFTPWLFRFLNIRGLMLAGLACYCITIVIGLVDASVMGYWGQLVLLGIGWNFLFVSGTALLPMAYKDGEQFRAQALNDTVIFSSQAIASLSAGLAISTVSWHALLLFCLLPMGILLALLAWQRVVPKRVSGHI
;
A
#
# COMPACT_ATOMS: atom_id res chain seq x y z
N SER A 1 1.76 -4.86 3.68
CA SER A 1 1.94 -6.00 4.62
C SER A 1 3.37 -6.09 5.16
N PHE A 2 4.40 -6.08 4.31
CA PHE A 2 5.80 -6.31 4.72
C PHE A 2 6.25 -5.37 5.86
N VAL A 3 6.17 -4.05 5.67
CA VAL A 3 6.52 -3.05 6.69
C VAL A 3 5.64 -3.18 7.93
N MET A 4 4.31 -3.32 7.78
CA MET A 4 3.39 -3.49 8.90
C MET A 4 3.77 -4.67 9.79
N THR A 5 4.10 -5.81 9.18
CA THR A 5 4.45 -7.04 9.94
C THR A 5 5.82 -6.92 10.59
N ALA A 6 6.78 -6.23 9.96
CA ALA A 6 8.11 -6.00 10.53
C ALA A 6 8.12 -4.94 11.66
N THR A 7 7.15 -4.00 11.66
CA THR A 7 7.10 -2.90 12.64
C THR A 7 7.03 -3.37 14.10
N PRO A 8 6.17 -4.31 14.52
CA PRO A 8 6.14 -4.79 15.91
C PRO A 8 7.48 -5.36 16.36
N ILE A 9 8.17 -6.07 15.47
CA ILE A 9 9.48 -6.66 15.74
C ILE A 9 10.51 -5.54 15.93
N SER A 10 10.52 -4.56 15.02
CA SER A 10 11.41 -3.41 15.11
C SER A 10 11.17 -2.60 16.39
N MET A 11 9.91 -2.27 16.69
CA MET A 11 9.56 -1.49 17.89
C MET A 11 9.91 -2.21 19.18
N TYR A 12 9.51 -3.47 19.32
CA TYR A 12 9.64 -4.20 20.57
C TYR A 12 11.06 -4.75 20.78
N LEU A 13 11.62 -5.46 19.77
CA LEU A 13 12.91 -6.14 19.92
C LEU A 13 14.11 -5.23 19.67
N HIS A 14 14.04 -4.27 18.74
CA HIS A 14 15.18 -3.44 18.39
C HIS A 14 15.20 -2.11 19.15
N GLN A 15 14.03 -1.50 19.38
CA GLN A 15 13.91 -0.20 20.03
C GLN A 15 13.51 -0.29 21.51
N GLY A 16 13.05 -1.45 21.98
CA GLY A 16 12.65 -1.66 23.38
C GLY A 16 11.37 -0.94 23.80
N TYR A 17 10.50 -0.56 22.83
CA TYR A 17 9.22 0.07 23.14
C TYR A 17 8.24 -0.92 23.77
N SER A 18 7.27 -0.39 24.52
CA SER A 18 6.27 -1.21 25.19
C SER A 18 5.33 -1.91 24.19
N LEU A 19 4.76 -3.04 24.62
CA LEU A 19 3.70 -3.71 23.84
C LEU A 19 2.46 -2.82 23.70
N THR A 20 2.21 -1.92 24.63
CA THR A 20 1.09 -0.97 24.58
C THR A 20 1.29 0.04 23.46
N ASP A 21 2.49 0.60 23.31
CA ASP A 21 2.82 1.53 22.23
C ASP A 21 2.74 0.83 20.87
N THR A 22 3.30 -0.36 20.78
CA THR A 22 3.26 -1.18 19.57
C THR A 22 1.82 -1.50 19.14
N LYS A 23 0.98 -1.93 20.09
CA LYS A 23 -0.43 -2.20 19.86
C LYS A 23 -1.18 -0.97 19.34
N TRP A 24 -0.97 0.19 19.96
CA TRP A 24 -1.60 1.44 19.54
C TRP A 24 -1.23 1.84 18.11
N VAL A 25 0.04 1.72 17.75
CA VAL A 25 0.55 1.99 16.40
C VAL A 25 -0.12 1.08 15.37
N ILE A 26 -0.21 -0.24 15.63
CA ILE A 26 -0.85 -1.19 14.73
C ILE A 26 -2.36 -0.95 14.62
N GLN A 27 -3.05 -0.66 15.72
CA GLN A 27 -4.48 -0.35 15.69
C GLN A 27 -4.77 0.89 14.85
N SER A 28 -3.94 1.94 14.98
CA SER A 28 -4.05 3.16 14.16
C SER A 28 -3.85 2.87 12.68
N HIS A 29 -2.88 2.01 12.33
CA HIS A 29 -2.67 1.55 10.96
C HIS A 29 -3.90 0.87 10.38
N ILE A 30 -4.47 -0.09 11.13
CA ILE A 30 -5.66 -0.81 10.69
C ILE A 30 -6.83 0.16 10.47
N ALA A 31 -7.04 1.11 11.40
CA ALA A 31 -8.04 2.14 11.22
C ALA A 31 -7.77 2.97 9.95
N ALA A 32 -6.54 3.37 9.70
CA ALA A 32 -6.13 4.13 8.51
C ALA A 32 -6.30 3.35 7.20
N MET A 33 -6.26 2.02 7.23
CA MET A 33 -6.53 1.18 6.06
C MET A 33 -8.01 1.22 5.62
N TYR A 34 -8.94 1.44 6.53
CA TYR A 34 -10.37 1.33 6.23
C TYR A 34 -11.14 2.65 6.31
N LEU A 35 -10.79 3.55 7.23
CA LEU A 35 -11.51 4.82 7.41
C LEU A 35 -11.63 5.66 6.13
N PRO A 36 -10.60 5.81 5.28
CA PRO A 36 -10.74 6.60 4.07
C PRO A 36 -11.77 6.04 3.08
N SER A 37 -12.06 4.73 3.13
CA SER A 37 -13.07 4.10 2.27
C SER A 37 -14.48 4.62 2.54
N LEU A 38 -14.78 5.11 3.75
CA LEU A 38 -16.06 5.72 4.07
C LEU A 38 -16.30 7.01 3.27
N PHE A 39 -15.22 7.65 2.83
CA PHE A 39 -15.24 8.89 2.07
C PHE A 39 -14.95 8.70 0.58
N THR A 40 -14.95 7.45 0.09
CA THR A 40 -14.63 7.11 -1.31
C THR A 40 -15.43 7.93 -2.33
N PRO A 41 -16.77 8.12 -2.23
CA PRO A 41 -17.52 8.94 -3.18
C PRO A 41 -17.04 10.39 -3.20
N TRP A 42 -16.66 10.92 -2.04
CA TRP A 42 -16.12 12.26 -1.92
C TRP A 42 -14.71 12.36 -2.48
N LEU A 43 -13.85 11.37 -2.23
CA LEU A 43 -12.50 11.30 -2.81
C LEU A 43 -12.54 11.29 -4.34
N PHE A 44 -13.41 10.49 -4.97
CA PHE A 44 -13.56 10.46 -6.42
C PHE A 44 -14.20 11.71 -7.03
N ARG A 45 -14.82 12.55 -6.21
CA ARG A 45 -15.32 13.86 -6.67
C ARG A 45 -14.18 14.86 -6.91
N PHE A 46 -13.08 14.77 -6.14
CA PHE A 46 -11.94 15.69 -6.21
C PHE A 46 -10.74 15.09 -6.92
N LEU A 47 -10.55 13.78 -6.82
CA LEU A 47 -9.42 13.06 -7.40
C LEU A 47 -9.94 12.02 -8.39
N ASN A 48 -9.44 12.07 -9.63
CA ASN A 48 -9.63 10.94 -10.54
C ASN A 48 -8.83 9.72 -10.05
N ILE A 49 -9.11 8.53 -10.62
CA ILE A 49 -8.46 7.27 -10.22
C ILE A 49 -6.93 7.39 -10.22
N ARG A 50 -6.35 8.04 -11.25
CA ARG A 50 -4.89 8.25 -11.33
C ARG A 50 -4.38 9.19 -10.22
N GLY A 51 -5.10 10.25 -9.92
CA GLY A 51 -4.78 11.17 -8.84
C GLY A 51 -4.77 10.45 -7.49
N LEU A 52 -5.75 9.57 -7.26
CA LEU A 52 -5.83 8.78 -6.04
C LEU A 52 -4.67 7.77 -5.94
N MET A 53 -4.29 7.11 -7.06
CA MET A 53 -3.11 6.23 -7.10
C MET A 53 -1.81 6.99 -6.80
N LEU A 54 -1.64 8.19 -7.37
CA LEU A 54 -0.46 9.02 -7.11
C LEU A 54 -0.42 9.51 -5.66
N ALA A 55 -1.57 9.87 -5.08
CA ALA A 55 -1.67 10.21 -3.66
C ALA A 55 -1.29 9.01 -2.76
N GLY A 56 -1.74 7.80 -3.10
CA GLY A 56 -1.34 6.58 -2.41
C GLY A 56 0.18 6.31 -2.47
N LEU A 57 0.78 6.51 -3.66
CA LEU A 57 2.24 6.40 -3.81
C LEU A 57 2.99 7.49 -3.05
N ALA A 58 2.49 8.73 -3.03
CA ALA A 58 3.07 9.81 -2.22
C ALA A 58 3.04 9.47 -0.73
N CYS A 59 1.93 8.91 -0.22
CA CYS A 59 1.86 8.40 1.15
C CYS A 59 2.95 7.35 1.41
N TYR A 60 3.19 6.42 0.48
CA TYR A 60 4.24 5.41 0.63
C TYR A 60 5.65 6.01 0.60
N CYS A 61 5.91 7.00 -0.25
CA CYS A 61 7.19 7.72 -0.25
C CYS A 61 7.44 8.39 1.11
N ILE A 62 6.43 9.11 1.63
CA ILE A 62 6.53 9.78 2.94
C ILE A 62 6.71 8.74 4.06
N THR A 63 6.01 7.61 4.00
CA THR A 63 6.17 6.48 4.92
C THR A 63 7.63 6.01 4.99
N ILE A 64 8.29 5.85 3.84
CA ILE A 64 9.70 5.44 3.79
C ILE A 64 10.60 6.52 4.38
N VAL A 65 10.39 7.79 4.02
CA VAL A 65 11.19 8.91 4.54
C VAL A 65 11.09 8.97 6.07
N ILE A 66 9.88 8.93 6.63
CA ILE A 66 9.69 8.92 8.09
C ILE A 66 10.43 7.74 8.72
N GLY A 67 10.27 6.54 8.18
CA GLY A 67 10.90 5.34 8.73
C GLY A 67 12.43 5.31 8.64
N LEU A 68 13.02 6.14 7.75
CA LEU A 68 14.47 6.30 7.64
C LEU A 68 15.03 7.35 8.61
N VAL A 69 14.24 8.37 8.99
CA VAL A 69 14.75 9.52 9.77
C VAL A 69 14.26 9.55 11.21
N ASP A 70 13.13 8.90 11.52
CA ASP A 70 12.51 8.98 12.85
C ASP A 70 12.12 7.59 13.36
N ALA A 71 12.89 7.09 14.32
CA ALA A 71 12.63 5.83 15.01
C ALA A 71 11.84 6.01 16.33
N SER A 72 11.27 7.18 16.60
CA SER A 72 10.41 7.40 17.76
C SER A 72 9.08 6.66 17.63
N VAL A 73 8.35 6.50 18.75
CA VAL A 73 6.97 5.93 18.72
C VAL A 73 6.08 6.72 17.79
N MET A 74 6.19 8.06 17.77
CA MET A 74 5.40 8.93 16.88
C MET A 74 5.84 8.78 15.42
N GLY A 75 7.12 8.56 15.15
CA GLY A 75 7.65 8.22 13.83
C GLY A 75 7.04 6.92 13.31
N TYR A 76 7.05 5.86 14.09
CA TYR A 76 6.37 4.60 13.74
C TYR A 76 4.86 4.78 13.54
N TRP A 77 4.21 5.57 14.40
CA TRP A 77 2.79 5.85 14.26
C TRP A 77 2.47 6.58 12.95
N GLY A 78 3.16 7.68 12.66
CA GLY A 78 2.98 8.46 11.44
C GLY A 78 3.28 7.63 10.19
N GLN A 79 4.37 6.85 10.23
CA GLN A 79 4.76 5.91 9.17
C GLN A 79 3.63 4.91 8.87
N LEU A 80 3.08 4.26 9.90
CA LEU A 80 2.06 3.24 9.71
C LEU A 80 0.69 3.81 9.34
N VAL A 81 0.31 4.96 9.87
CA VAL A 81 -0.93 5.63 9.47
C VAL A 81 -0.88 5.99 7.98
N LEU A 82 0.22 6.61 7.51
CA LEU A 82 0.39 6.93 6.09
C LEU A 82 0.46 5.68 5.21
N LEU A 83 1.10 4.61 5.70
CA LEU A 83 1.11 3.31 5.03
C LEU A 83 -0.31 2.77 4.84
N GLY A 84 -1.16 2.89 5.85
CA GLY A 84 -2.56 2.46 5.80
C GLY A 84 -3.39 3.27 4.81
N ILE A 85 -3.29 4.60 4.86
CA ILE A 85 -3.96 5.51 3.92
C ILE A 85 -3.51 5.22 2.48
N GLY A 86 -2.20 5.09 2.25
CA GLY A 86 -1.63 4.78 0.94
C GLY A 86 -2.13 3.46 0.39
N TRP A 87 -2.20 2.43 1.24
CA TRP A 87 -2.78 1.14 0.87
C TRP A 87 -4.25 1.27 0.47
N ASN A 88 -5.05 1.98 1.25
CA ASN A 88 -6.46 2.22 0.96
C ASN A 88 -6.65 2.88 -0.41
N PHE A 89 -5.91 3.95 -0.69
CA PHE A 89 -6.01 4.68 -1.95
C PHE A 89 -5.65 3.81 -3.16
N LEU A 90 -4.60 3.00 -3.05
CA LEU A 90 -4.20 2.08 -4.12
C LEU A 90 -5.21 0.94 -4.29
N PHE A 91 -5.73 0.38 -3.19
CA PHE A 91 -6.72 -0.69 -3.22
C PHE A 91 -8.04 -0.23 -3.85
N VAL A 92 -8.58 0.92 -3.41
CA VAL A 92 -9.82 1.50 -3.94
C VAL A 92 -9.66 1.85 -5.42
N SER A 93 -8.51 2.41 -5.80
CA SER A 93 -8.22 2.74 -7.20
C SER A 93 -8.11 1.48 -8.08
N GLY A 94 -7.44 0.43 -7.60
CA GLY A 94 -7.30 -0.84 -8.29
C GLY A 94 -8.65 -1.52 -8.50
N THR A 95 -9.47 -1.56 -7.45
CA THR A 95 -10.83 -2.10 -7.51
C THR A 95 -11.71 -1.32 -8.49
N ALA A 96 -11.59 0.02 -8.54
CA ALA A 96 -12.34 0.85 -9.48
C ALA A 96 -11.89 0.66 -10.95
N LEU A 97 -10.66 0.21 -11.20
CA LEU A 97 -10.16 -0.11 -12.55
C LEU A 97 -10.54 -1.51 -13.01
N LEU A 98 -10.83 -2.42 -12.10
CA LEU A 98 -11.08 -3.82 -12.43
C LEU A 98 -12.23 -4.03 -13.43
N PRO A 99 -13.39 -3.32 -13.33
CA PRO A 99 -14.48 -3.42 -14.30
C PRO A 99 -14.08 -3.06 -15.74
N MET A 100 -13.02 -2.28 -15.92
CA MET A 100 -12.50 -1.90 -17.24
C MET A 100 -11.60 -2.97 -17.86
N ALA A 101 -11.24 -4.02 -17.11
CA ALA A 101 -10.28 -5.04 -17.53
C ALA A 101 -10.91 -6.37 -17.94
N TYR A 102 -12.23 -6.57 -17.72
CA TYR A 102 -12.92 -7.81 -18.05
C TYR A 102 -14.15 -7.55 -18.95
N LYS A 103 -14.64 -8.62 -19.60
CA LYS A 103 -15.84 -8.61 -20.42
C LYS A 103 -17.07 -9.02 -19.60
N ASP A 104 -18.27 -8.75 -20.17
CA ASP A 104 -19.51 -9.18 -19.54
C ASP A 104 -19.54 -10.70 -19.30
N GLY A 105 -19.91 -11.08 -18.09
CA GLY A 105 -19.92 -12.47 -17.63
C GLY A 105 -18.63 -12.97 -16.98
N GLU A 106 -17.52 -12.21 -17.04
CA GLU A 106 -16.24 -12.60 -16.46
C GLU A 106 -15.97 -11.95 -15.08
N GLN A 107 -16.89 -11.12 -14.57
CA GLN A 107 -16.69 -10.32 -13.38
C GLN A 107 -16.25 -11.13 -12.14
N PHE A 108 -16.89 -12.27 -11.90
CA PHE A 108 -16.55 -13.10 -10.73
C PHE A 108 -15.16 -13.73 -10.85
N ARG A 109 -14.78 -14.16 -12.05
CA ARG A 109 -13.45 -14.73 -12.31
C ARG A 109 -12.37 -13.66 -12.18
N ALA A 110 -12.60 -12.47 -12.73
CA ALA A 110 -11.67 -11.34 -12.64
C ALA A 110 -11.48 -10.89 -11.19
N GLN A 111 -12.57 -10.77 -10.42
CA GLN A 111 -12.52 -10.43 -9.00
C GLN A 111 -11.78 -11.51 -8.19
N ALA A 112 -12.11 -12.78 -8.37
CA ALA A 112 -11.45 -13.88 -7.68
C ALA A 112 -9.94 -13.91 -7.97
N LEU A 113 -9.53 -13.71 -9.21
CA LEU A 113 -8.12 -13.64 -9.59
C LEU A 113 -7.42 -12.45 -8.93
N ASN A 114 -8.02 -11.26 -9.00
CA ASN A 114 -7.50 -10.05 -8.36
C ASN A 114 -7.29 -10.24 -6.87
N ASP A 115 -8.30 -10.74 -6.17
CA ASP A 115 -8.24 -10.96 -4.72
C ASP A 115 -7.22 -12.03 -4.36
N THR A 116 -7.15 -13.11 -5.13
CA THR A 116 -6.14 -14.17 -4.94
C THR A 116 -4.74 -13.61 -5.07
N VAL A 117 -4.45 -12.80 -6.09
CA VAL A 117 -3.12 -12.19 -6.29
C VAL A 117 -2.78 -11.23 -5.15
N ILE A 118 -3.73 -10.35 -4.76
CA ILE A 118 -3.52 -9.39 -3.68
C ILE A 118 -3.24 -10.11 -2.36
N PHE A 119 -4.14 -11.00 -1.93
CA PHE A 119 -4.02 -11.62 -0.60
C PHE A 119 -2.88 -12.65 -0.53
N SER A 120 -2.60 -13.38 -1.62
CA SER A 120 -1.42 -14.26 -1.67
C SER A 120 -0.11 -13.47 -1.59
N SER A 121 -0.01 -12.36 -2.30
CA SER A 121 1.16 -11.46 -2.22
C SER A 121 1.33 -10.88 -0.81
N GLN A 122 0.23 -10.51 -0.15
CA GLN A 122 0.25 -10.04 1.23
C GLN A 122 0.68 -11.13 2.21
N ALA A 123 0.19 -12.35 2.04
CA ALA A 123 0.57 -13.50 2.87
C ALA A 123 2.08 -13.79 2.74
N ILE A 124 2.59 -13.87 1.51
CA ILE A 124 4.02 -14.08 1.24
C ILE A 124 4.85 -12.96 1.88
N ALA A 125 4.46 -11.70 1.69
CA ALA A 125 5.14 -10.54 2.28
C ALA A 125 5.13 -10.61 3.82
N SER A 126 4.02 -10.98 4.44
CA SER A 126 3.92 -11.10 5.89
C SER A 126 4.76 -12.25 6.45
N LEU A 127 4.73 -13.42 5.81
CA LEU A 127 5.53 -14.57 6.23
C LEU A 127 7.04 -14.30 6.09
N SER A 128 7.44 -13.59 5.03
CA SER A 128 8.86 -13.24 4.82
C SER A 128 9.35 -12.08 5.68
N ALA A 129 8.46 -11.26 6.23
CA ALA A 129 8.83 -10.06 6.99
C ALA A 129 9.63 -10.38 8.26
N GLY A 130 9.25 -11.46 8.99
CA GLY A 130 9.97 -11.91 10.18
C GLY A 130 11.40 -12.35 9.86
N LEU A 131 11.58 -13.12 8.80
CA LEU A 131 12.90 -13.54 8.33
C LEU A 131 13.71 -12.34 7.82
N ALA A 132 13.08 -11.45 7.07
CA ALA A 132 13.76 -10.28 6.54
C ALA A 132 14.29 -9.37 7.66
N ILE A 133 13.49 -9.05 8.68
CA ILE A 133 13.92 -8.17 9.78
C ILE A 133 15.01 -8.81 10.65
N SER A 134 15.13 -10.13 10.68
CA SER A 134 16.18 -10.84 11.39
C SER A 134 17.50 -10.91 10.60
N THR A 135 17.45 -10.78 9.28
CA THR A 135 18.62 -10.93 8.40
C THR A 135 19.13 -9.60 7.81
N VAL A 136 18.24 -8.63 7.65
CA VAL A 136 18.60 -7.30 7.13
C VAL A 136 18.17 -6.20 8.09
N SER A 137 18.82 -5.03 8.00
CA SER A 137 18.48 -3.89 8.84
C SER A 137 17.11 -3.31 8.46
N TRP A 138 16.49 -2.59 9.42
CA TRP A 138 15.25 -1.84 9.18
C TRP A 138 15.34 -0.91 7.97
N HIS A 139 16.46 -0.19 7.82
CA HIS A 139 16.71 0.71 6.71
C HIS A 139 16.74 -0.03 5.36
N ALA A 140 17.43 -1.17 5.29
CA ALA A 140 17.50 -1.99 4.08
C ALA A 140 16.12 -2.53 3.68
N LEU A 141 15.30 -2.94 4.68
CA LEU A 141 13.92 -3.39 4.47
C LEU A 141 13.05 -2.28 3.85
N LEU A 142 13.16 -1.04 4.35
CA LEU A 142 12.43 0.11 3.81
C LEU A 142 12.87 0.45 2.39
N LEU A 143 14.17 0.43 2.11
CA LEU A 143 14.70 0.69 0.76
C LEU A 143 14.26 -0.38 -0.25
N PHE A 144 14.14 -1.62 0.17
CA PHE A 144 13.64 -2.70 -0.69
C PHE A 144 12.18 -2.45 -1.13
N CYS A 145 11.38 -1.77 -0.31
CA CYS A 145 10.01 -1.39 -0.65
C CYS A 145 9.93 -0.35 -1.79
N LEU A 146 11.03 0.33 -2.14
CA LEU A 146 11.05 1.26 -3.29
C LEU A 146 10.90 0.53 -4.63
N LEU A 147 11.31 -0.73 -4.73
CA LEU A 147 11.26 -1.51 -5.96
C LEU A 147 9.83 -1.67 -6.52
N PRO A 148 8.86 -2.21 -5.76
CA PRO A 148 7.48 -2.31 -6.25
C PRO A 148 6.83 -0.93 -6.49
N MET A 149 7.22 0.09 -5.73
CA MET A 149 6.74 1.46 -5.96
C MET A 149 7.27 2.03 -7.28
N GLY A 150 8.54 1.81 -7.59
CA GLY A 150 9.15 2.21 -8.86
C GLY A 150 8.48 1.53 -10.06
N ILE A 151 8.16 0.23 -9.94
CA ILE A 151 7.41 -0.50 -10.96
C ILE A 151 6.03 0.14 -11.19
N LEU A 152 5.29 0.43 -10.12
CA LEU A 152 3.97 1.04 -10.24
C LEU A 152 4.03 2.44 -10.85
N LEU A 153 5.02 3.25 -10.46
CA LEU A 153 5.25 4.58 -11.07
C LEU A 153 5.57 4.46 -12.56
N ALA A 154 6.42 3.51 -12.95
CA ALA A 154 6.77 3.26 -14.35
C ALA A 154 5.54 2.85 -15.17
N LEU A 155 4.67 1.99 -14.62
CA LEU A 155 3.42 1.60 -15.27
C LEU A 155 2.45 2.78 -15.43
N LEU A 156 2.32 3.64 -14.43
CA LEU A 156 1.48 4.83 -14.50
C LEU A 156 2.02 5.86 -15.51
N ALA A 157 3.34 5.99 -15.62
CA ALA A 157 3.99 6.83 -16.63
C ALA A 157 3.79 6.26 -18.04
N TRP A 158 3.98 4.95 -18.20
CA TRP A 158 3.76 4.26 -19.48
C TRP A 158 2.35 4.49 -20.04
N GLN A 159 1.32 4.41 -19.18
CA GLN A 159 -0.07 4.65 -19.59
C GLN A 159 -0.33 6.08 -20.11
N ARG A 160 0.55 7.04 -19.81
CA ARG A 160 0.47 8.40 -20.38
C ARG A 160 1.07 8.50 -21.77
N VAL A 161 2.04 7.65 -22.07
CA VAL A 161 2.82 7.70 -23.32
C VAL A 161 2.15 6.88 -24.43
N VAL A 162 1.46 5.79 -24.07
CA VAL A 162 0.73 4.98 -25.04
C VAL A 162 -0.61 5.66 -25.36
N PRO A 163 -0.79 6.15 -26.63
CA PRO A 163 -2.06 6.73 -27.02
C PRO A 163 -3.16 5.68 -26.85
N LYS A 164 -4.33 6.08 -26.28
CA LYS A 164 -5.51 5.24 -26.30
C LYS A 164 -5.76 4.83 -27.75
N ARG A 165 -5.56 3.56 -28.08
CA ARG A 165 -6.15 3.05 -29.31
C ARG A 165 -7.64 3.28 -29.21
N VAL A 166 -8.12 4.25 -29.96
CA VAL A 166 -9.55 4.44 -30.17
C VAL A 166 -10.02 3.15 -30.82
N SER A 167 -10.64 2.26 -30.05
CA SER A 167 -11.42 1.17 -30.60
C SER A 167 -12.67 1.81 -31.21
N GLY A 168 -12.52 2.29 -32.43
CA GLY A 168 -13.66 2.50 -33.33
C GLY A 168 -14.23 1.14 -33.64
N HIS A 169 -15.35 0.82 -33.04
CA HIS A 169 -16.29 -0.12 -33.59
C HIS A 169 -17.64 0.58 -33.59
N ILE A 170 -18.00 0.91 -34.83
CA ILE A 170 -19.32 1.20 -35.35
C ILE A 170 -20.24 0.04 -34.97
#